data_3f55b3319022dcbb3bb09781f3b7068d
#
_entry.id   3f55b3319022dcbb3bb09781f3b7068d
#
_cell.length_a   1.000
_cell.length_b   1.000
_cell.length_c   1.000
_cell.angle_alpha   90.00
_cell.angle_beta   90.00
_cell.angle_gamma   90.00
#
_symmetry.space_group_name_H-M   'P 1'
#
loop_
_entity.id
_entity.type
_entity.pdbx_description
1 polymer ?
#
loop_
_entity_poly.entity_id
_entity_poly.type
_entity_poly.pdbx_seq_one_letter_code
_entity_poly.pdbx_strand_id
1 'polypeptide(L)'
;DWGFNKHPPGSAFFSELFYQIFGSQDWAYYFLSQIFVVISFFVVFKFAEEIFKNKILSLISVLLLEGIYFYNYTTPEFNVNVCQLPFWSLTVYFSWKILNQKKIDIKDCILLGIFAAIGFLSKYLFVYLLVAIDFSFFYIIFIKKEKKFDYKYLISFVVFLVLLVPHLIWLIDNDYITITYGLGRTGLENSNFLN
;
A
#
# COMPACT_ATOMS: atom_id res chain seq x y z
N ASP A 1 -8.63 13.37 -12.88
CA ASP A 1 -7.38 14.03 -12.48
C ASP A 1 -6.44 13.04 -11.78
N TRP A 2 -5.14 13.27 -11.90
CA TRP A 2 -4.12 12.40 -11.30
C TRP A 2 -3.72 12.80 -9.89
N GLY A 3 -4.53 13.62 -9.21
CA GLY A 3 -4.31 14.05 -7.82
C GLY A 3 -5.42 14.93 -7.27
N PHE A 4 -5.34 15.18 -5.96
CA PHE A 4 -6.19 16.06 -5.18
C PHE A 4 -5.36 16.91 -4.24
N ASN A 5 -5.91 18.02 -3.79
CA ASN A 5 -5.22 18.91 -2.84
C ASN A 5 -4.82 18.19 -1.54
N LYS A 6 -5.63 17.22 -1.07
CA LYS A 6 -5.44 16.58 0.25
C LYS A 6 -4.80 15.20 0.17
N HIS A 7 -5.01 14.46 -0.91
CA HIS A 7 -4.65 13.04 -1.03
C HIS A 7 -4.21 12.70 -2.44
N PRO A 8 -3.36 11.67 -2.63
CA PRO A 8 -3.09 11.09 -3.93
C PRO A 8 -4.35 10.43 -4.53
N PRO A 9 -4.39 10.13 -5.84
CA PRO A 9 -5.62 9.83 -6.58
C PRO A 9 -6.20 8.43 -6.36
N GLY A 10 -5.48 7.50 -5.72
CA GLY A 10 -5.83 6.08 -5.71
C GLY A 10 -7.24 5.78 -5.18
N SER A 11 -7.63 6.36 -4.04
CA SER A 11 -8.98 6.14 -3.48
C SER A 11 -10.07 6.68 -4.39
N ALA A 12 -9.81 7.80 -5.07
CA ALA A 12 -10.77 8.40 -6.00
C ALA A 12 -10.98 7.54 -7.25
N PHE A 13 -9.94 6.89 -7.78
CA PHE A 13 -10.08 5.99 -8.92
C PHE A 13 -10.97 4.79 -8.59
N PHE A 14 -10.85 4.21 -7.41
CA PHE A 14 -11.72 3.10 -7.00
C PHE A 14 -13.17 3.58 -6.77
N SER A 15 -13.36 4.73 -6.15
CA SER A 15 -14.69 5.32 -5.97
C SER A 15 -15.34 5.64 -7.31
N GLU A 16 -14.60 6.24 -8.25
CA GLU A 16 -15.08 6.55 -9.59
C GLU A 16 -15.45 5.28 -10.36
N LEU A 17 -14.62 4.24 -10.31
CA LEU A 17 -14.94 2.96 -10.93
C LEU A 17 -16.27 2.40 -10.44
N PHE A 18 -16.53 2.44 -9.13
CA PHE A 18 -17.77 1.97 -8.54
C PHE A 18 -18.96 2.87 -8.91
N TYR A 19 -18.74 4.18 -8.99
CA TYR A 19 -19.75 5.11 -9.47
C TYR A 19 -20.15 4.82 -10.93
N GLN A 20 -19.21 4.53 -11.80
CA GLN A 20 -19.47 4.20 -13.20
C GLN A 20 -20.28 2.89 -13.36
N ILE A 21 -20.12 1.93 -12.44
CA ILE A 21 -20.82 0.64 -12.47
C ILE A 21 -22.21 0.73 -11.82
N PHE A 22 -22.29 1.37 -10.65
CA PHE A 22 -23.47 1.33 -9.78
C PHE A 22 -24.22 2.67 -9.65
N GLY A 23 -23.68 3.75 -10.24
CA GLY A 23 -24.22 5.09 -10.08
C GLY A 23 -24.02 5.65 -8.67
N SER A 24 -24.79 6.67 -8.29
CA SER A 24 -24.73 7.38 -7.02
C SER A 24 -25.42 6.61 -5.88
N GLN A 25 -25.15 5.32 -5.74
CA GLN A 25 -25.77 4.47 -4.71
C GLN A 25 -24.87 4.38 -3.47
N ASP A 26 -25.35 4.79 -2.31
CA ASP A 26 -24.58 4.78 -1.06
C ASP A 26 -24.08 3.37 -0.70
N TRP A 27 -24.93 2.34 -0.88
CA TRP A 27 -24.54 0.97 -0.59
C TRP A 27 -23.29 0.50 -1.37
N ALA A 28 -23.05 1.05 -2.58
CA ALA A 28 -21.94 0.65 -3.42
C ALA A 28 -20.59 1.06 -2.77
N TYR A 29 -20.54 2.20 -2.10
CA TYR A 29 -19.34 2.66 -1.38
C TYR A 29 -19.07 1.85 -0.11
N TYR A 30 -20.13 1.46 0.62
CA TYR A 30 -19.97 0.52 1.74
C TYR A 30 -19.49 -0.85 1.24
N PHE A 31 -20.04 -1.33 0.13
CA PHE A 31 -19.63 -2.59 -0.48
C PHE A 31 -18.17 -2.55 -0.96
N LEU A 32 -17.75 -1.45 -1.62
CA LEU A 32 -16.35 -1.23 -2.00
C LEU A 32 -15.43 -1.34 -0.79
N SER A 33 -15.78 -0.68 0.32
CA SER A 33 -15.02 -0.76 1.56
C SER A 33 -14.87 -2.19 2.05
N GLN A 34 -15.95 -2.95 2.11
CA GLN A 34 -15.92 -4.34 2.57
C GLN A 34 -15.10 -5.24 1.64
N ILE A 35 -15.13 -5.02 0.33
CA ILE A 35 -14.27 -5.75 -0.61
C ILE A 35 -12.80 -5.56 -0.25
N PHE A 36 -12.37 -4.34 0.02
CA PHE A 36 -10.97 -4.05 0.36
C PHE A 36 -10.54 -4.71 1.68
N VAL A 37 -11.41 -4.71 2.68
CA VAL A 37 -11.17 -5.40 3.96
C VAL A 37 -11.06 -6.91 3.74
N VAL A 38 -12.01 -7.51 3.01
CA VAL A 38 -12.02 -8.95 2.73
C VAL A 38 -10.79 -9.39 1.93
N ILE A 39 -10.37 -8.60 0.93
CA ILE A 39 -9.13 -8.88 0.18
C ILE A 39 -7.94 -8.88 1.15
N SER A 40 -7.85 -7.89 2.06
CA SER A 40 -6.78 -7.80 3.04
C SER A 40 -6.75 -9.04 3.95
N PHE A 41 -7.90 -9.47 4.47
CA PHE A 41 -8.03 -10.67 5.30
C PHE A 41 -7.63 -11.94 4.54
N PHE A 42 -8.06 -12.06 3.28
CA PHE A 42 -7.69 -13.20 2.45
C PHE A 42 -6.18 -13.27 2.22
N VAL A 43 -5.53 -12.14 1.93
CA VAL A 43 -4.08 -12.09 1.75
C VAL A 43 -3.35 -12.45 3.05
N VAL A 44 -3.78 -11.92 4.19
CA VAL A 44 -3.21 -12.26 5.51
C VAL A 44 -3.39 -13.74 5.82
N PHE A 45 -4.57 -14.32 5.53
CA PHE A 45 -4.80 -15.75 5.71
C PHE A 45 -3.80 -16.58 4.87
N LYS A 46 -3.67 -16.25 3.59
CA LYS A 46 -2.73 -16.95 2.69
C LYS A 46 -1.28 -16.80 3.12
N PHE A 47 -0.89 -15.60 3.51
CA PHE A 47 0.44 -15.34 4.01
C PHE A 47 0.75 -16.14 5.28
N ALA A 48 -0.16 -16.14 6.26
CA ALA A 48 -0.04 -16.91 7.48
C ALA A 48 -0.01 -18.43 7.19
N GLU A 49 -0.81 -18.92 6.21
CA GLU A 49 -0.79 -20.33 5.79
C GLU A 49 0.57 -20.74 5.23
N GLU A 50 1.23 -19.86 4.47
CA GLU A 50 2.58 -20.11 3.97
C GLU A 50 3.65 -20.15 5.07
N ILE A 51 3.49 -19.34 6.13
CA ILE A 51 4.43 -19.30 7.26
C ILE A 51 4.20 -20.48 8.20
N PHE A 52 2.96 -20.65 8.67
CA PHE A 52 2.65 -21.59 9.75
C PHE A 52 2.37 -23.01 9.24
N LYS A 53 2.04 -23.18 7.95
CA LYS A 53 1.57 -24.46 7.36
C LYS A 53 0.39 -25.07 8.14
N ASN A 54 -0.42 -24.22 8.77
CA ASN A 54 -1.53 -24.59 9.63
C ASN A 54 -2.71 -23.63 9.44
N LYS A 55 -3.85 -24.16 8.95
CA LYS A 55 -5.05 -23.38 8.66
C LYS A 55 -5.69 -22.73 9.90
N ILE A 56 -5.59 -23.39 11.07
CA ILE A 56 -6.14 -22.85 12.31
C ILE A 56 -5.35 -21.62 12.75
N LEU A 57 -4.01 -21.69 12.73
CA LEU A 57 -3.16 -20.55 13.04
C LEU A 57 -3.36 -19.41 12.02
N SER A 58 -3.58 -19.74 10.76
CA SER A 58 -3.89 -18.75 9.72
C SER A 58 -5.22 -18.04 9.98
N LEU A 59 -6.24 -18.77 10.40
CA LEU A 59 -7.52 -18.20 10.79
C LEU A 59 -7.38 -17.31 12.03
N ILE A 60 -6.65 -17.77 13.05
CA ILE A 60 -6.38 -16.97 14.25
C ILE A 60 -5.68 -15.65 13.88
N SER A 61 -4.74 -15.69 12.94
CA SER A 61 -4.05 -14.46 12.47
C SER A 61 -5.03 -13.44 11.89
N VAL A 62 -6.03 -13.87 11.13
CA VAL A 62 -7.08 -12.99 10.59
C VAL A 62 -8.00 -12.47 11.68
N LEU A 63 -8.41 -13.35 12.64
CA LEU A 63 -9.24 -12.93 13.77
C LEU A 63 -8.53 -11.90 14.66
N LEU A 64 -7.22 -12.04 14.87
CA LEU A 64 -6.43 -11.04 15.59
C LEU A 64 -6.37 -9.70 14.82
N LEU A 65 -6.32 -9.75 13.49
CA LEU A 65 -6.33 -8.55 12.67
C LEU A 65 -7.67 -7.82 12.77
N GLU A 66 -8.79 -8.55 12.81
CA GLU A 66 -10.13 -7.96 13.01
C GLU A 66 -10.25 -7.26 14.36
N GLY A 67 -9.53 -7.73 15.38
CA GLY A 67 -9.45 -7.06 16.69
C GLY A 67 -8.78 -5.70 16.69
N ILE A 68 -8.13 -5.32 15.59
CA ILE A 68 -7.49 -4.01 15.45
C ILE A 68 -8.51 -2.98 14.95
N TYR A 69 -8.61 -1.84 15.64
CA TYR A 69 -9.56 -0.75 15.38
C TYR A 69 -9.65 -0.36 13.89
N PHE A 70 -8.52 -0.32 13.18
CA PHE A 70 -8.47 0.07 11.76
C PHE A 70 -9.10 -0.95 10.80
N TYR A 71 -9.24 -2.21 11.19
CA TYR A 71 -9.83 -3.26 10.36
C TYR A 71 -11.30 -3.53 10.70
N ASN A 72 -11.83 -2.92 11.76
CA ASN A 72 -13.16 -3.14 12.26
C ASN A 72 -13.96 -1.85 12.26
N TYR A 73 -13.70 -0.96 13.22
CA TYR A 73 -14.54 0.20 13.49
C TYR A 73 -14.48 1.30 12.41
N THR A 74 -13.33 1.48 11.74
CA THR A 74 -13.13 2.56 10.76
C THR A 74 -13.38 2.16 9.31
N THR A 75 -13.89 0.95 9.09
CA THR A 75 -14.08 0.36 7.75
C THR A 75 -15.52 0.38 7.18
N PRO A 76 -16.57 0.92 7.82
CA PRO A 76 -17.87 0.98 7.19
C PRO A 76 -17.85 1.78 5.89
N GLU A 77 -17.20 2.94 5.88
CA GLU A 77 -17.13 3.82 4.71
C GLU A 77 -15.79 3.70 3.98
N PHE A 78 -15.83 3.70 2.64
CA PHE A 78 -14.63 3.71 1.85
C PHE A 78 -13.89 5.03 1.97
N ASN A 79 -12.63 4.97 2.35
CA ASN A 79 -11.75 6.12 2.51
C ASN A 79 -10.28 5.74 2.21
N VAL A 80 -9.39 6.72 2.24
CA VAL A 80 -7.95 6.51 1.94
C VAL A 80 -7.27 5.48 2.85
N ASN A 81 -7.74 5.31 4.10
CA ASN A 81 -7.17 4.34 5.02
C ASN A 81 -7.61 2.93 4.64
N VAL A 82 -8.89 2.74 4.31
CA VAL A 82 -9.42 1.45 3.84
C VAL A 82 -8.80 1.09 2.49
N CYS A 83 -8.68 2.07 1.59
CA CYS A 83 -8.10 1.87 0.27
C CYS A 83 -6.68 1.27 0.32
N GLN A 84 -5.86 1.66 1.28
CA GLN A 84 -4.49 1.14 1.38
C GLN A 84 -4.37 -0.25 2.01
N LEU A 85 -5.38 -0.75 2.77
CA LEU A 85 -5.28 -2.00 3.55
C LEU A 85 -4.85 -3.23 2.73
N PRO A 86 -5.48 -3.57 1.60
CA PRO A 86 -5.05 -4.73 0.81
C PRO A 86 -3.65 -4.56 0.22
N PHE A 87 -3.26 -3.33 -0.11
CA PHE A 87 -1.94 -3.07 -0.66
C PHE A 87 -0.83 -3.17 0.40
N TRP A 88 -1.11 -2.86 1.67
CA TRP A 88 -0.21 -3.16 2.78
C TRP A 88 0.07 -4.65 2.86
N SER A 89 -0.97 -5.46 2.94
CA SER A 89 -0.82 -6.91 3.06
C SER A 89 -0.17 -7.55 1.84
N LEU A 90 -0.54 -7.13 0.62
CA LEU A 90 0.06 -7.62 -0.63
C LEU A 90 1.52 -7.23 -0.76
N THR A 91 1.87 -5.98 -0.44
CA THR A 91 3.26 -5.50 -0.52
C THR A 91 4.15 -6.26 0.47
N VAL A 92 3.70 -6.46 1.70
CA VAL A 92 4.44 -7.28 2.69
C VAL A 92 4.55 -8.73 2.23
N TYR A 93 3.46 -9.33 1.75
CA TYR A 93 3.45 -10.71 1.28
C TYR A 93 4.42 -10.95 0.12
N PHE A 94 4.39 -10.11 -0.93
CA PHE A 94 5.28 -10.27 -2.08
C PHE A 94 6.73 -9.95 -1.73
N SER A 95 6.99 -9.00 -0.84
CA SER A 95 8.35 -8.73 -0.33
C SER A 95 8.92 -9.95 0.41
N TRP A 96 8.14 -10.52 1.31
CA TRP A 96 8.52 -11.75 2.02
C TRP A 96 8.72 -12.92 1.05
N LYS A 97 7.82 -13.10 0.10
CA LYS A 97 7.87 -14.17 -0.90
C LYS A 97 9.16 -14.08 -1.72
N ILE A 98 9.49 -12.92 -2.25
CA ILE A 98 10.72 -12.68 -3.03
C ILE A 98 11.97 -12.98 -2.18
N LEU A 99 11.99 -12.54 -0.92
CA LEU A 99 13.12 -12.81 -0.02
C LEU A 99 13.26 -14.30 0.34
N ASN A 100 12.18 -15.08 0.35
CA ASN A 100 12.23 -16.50 0.72
C ASN A 100 12.39 -17.45 -0.47
N GLN A 101 12.21 -17.00 -1.70
CA GLN A 101 12.42 -17.82 -2.89
C GLN A 101 13.89 -18.17 -3.11
N LYS A 102 14.16 -19.40 -3.58
CA LYS A 102 15.50 -19.81 -4.04
C LYS A 102 15.88 -19.13 -5.36
N LYS A 103 14.90 -18.95 -6.24
CA LYS A 103 15.03 -18.28 -7.55
C LYS A 103 13.93 -17.22 -7.63
N ILE A 104 14.33 -15.98 -7.84
CA ILE A 104 13.41 -14.85 -7.92
C ILE A 104 12.55 -14.96 -9.18
N ASP A 105 11.24 -14.93 -9.00
CA ASP A 105 10.27 -14.83 -10.09
C ASP A 105 10.05 -13.36 -10.46
N ILE A 106 10.21 -13.06 -11.73
CA ILE A 106 9.99 -11.70 -12.28
C ILE A 106 8.53 -11.25 -12.06
N LYS A 107 7.57 -12.18 -12.13
CA LYS A 107 6.16 -11.87 -11.89
C LYS A 107 5.93 -11.33 -10.49
N ASP A 108 6.56 -11.92 -9.48
CA ASP A 108 6.45 -11.47 -8.10
C ASP A 108 7.06 -10.07 -7.92
N CYS A 109 8.17 -9.78 -8.62
CA CYS A 109 8.77 -8.44 -8.62
C CYS A 109 7.85 -7.40 -9.28
N ILE A 110 7.22 -7.73 -10.40
CA ILE A 110 6.25 -6.84 -11.06
C ILE A 110 5.05 -6.59 -10.14
N LEU A 111 4.48 -7.63 -9.53
CA LEU A 111 3.36 -7.50 -8.61
C LEU A 111 3.71 -6.67 -7.39
N LEU A 112 4.91 -6.85 -6.82
CA LEU A 112 5.40 -6.00 -5.73
C LEU A 112 5.42 -4.52 -6.15
N GLY A 113 5.97 -4.20 -7.33
CA GLY A 113 6.01 -2.82 -7.84
C GLY A 113 4.62 -2.24 -8.05
N ILE A 114 3.68 -3.02 -8.61
CA ILE A 114 2.28 -2.61 -8.82
C ILE A 114 1.60 -2.30 -7.48
N PHE A 115 1.65 -3.23 -6.52
CA PHE A 115 0.96 -3.04 -5.24
C PHE A 115 1.59 -1.94 -4.40
N ALA A 116 2.91 -1.79 -4.45
CA ALA A 116 3.62 -0.67 -3.85
C ALA A 116 3.16 0.68 -4.42
N ALA A 117 3.04 0.79 -5.75
CA ALA A 117 2.59 2.02 -6.41
C ALA A 117 1.14 2.35 -6.06
N ILE A 118 0.22 1.38 -6.15
CA ILE A 118 -1.19 1.61 -5.81
C ILE A 118 -1.35 1.96 -4.32
N GLY A 119 -0.61 1.30 -3.44
CA GLY A 119 -0.60 1.61 -2.01
C GLY A 119 -0.13 3.04 -1.73
N PHE A 120 0.95 3.48 -2.37
CA PHE A 120 1.46 4.84 -2.27
C PHE A 120 0.47 5.88 -2.85
N LEU A 121 -0.13 5.58 -4.00
CA LEU A 121 -1.17 6.42 -4.62
C LEU A 121 -2.49 6.42 -3.82
N SER A 122 -2.71 5.48 -2.92
CA SER A 122 -3.83 5.49 -1.99
C SER A 122 -3.61 6.46 -0.84
N LYS A 123 -2.38 6.49 -0.29
CA LYS A 123 -2.00 7.39 0.80
C LYS A 123 -0.48 7.51 0.92
N TYR A 124 0.06 8.73 0.97
CA TYR A 124 1.52 8.95 1.07
C TYR A 124 2.17 8.32 2.32
N LEU A 125 1.42 8.14 3.42
CA LEU A 125 1.93 7.44 4.61
C LEU A 125 2.37 6.00 4.31
N PHE A 126 1.97 5.44 3.19
CA PHE A 126 2.46 4.15 2.70
C PHE A 126 3.98 4.12 2.50
N VAL A 127 4.61 5.28 2.32
CA VAL A 127 6.07 5.41 2.22
C VAL A 127 6.80 4.81 3.42
N TYR A 128 6.23 4.87 4.63
CA TYR A 128 6.86 4.27 5.82
C TYR A 128 7.00 2.75 5.69
N LEU A 129 6.00 2.08 5.09
CA LEU A 129 6.11 0.65 4.80
C LEU A 129 7.19 0.39 3.75
N LEU A 130 7.24 1.17 2.68
CA LEU A 130 8.24 0.99 1.61
C LEU A 130 9.65 1.15 2.16
N VAL A 131 9.90 2.19 2.94
CA VAL A 131 11.20 2.40 3.61
C VAL A 131 11.55 1.23 4.52
N ALA A 132 10.60 0.71 5.32
CA ALA A 132 10.84 -0.44 6.19
C ALA A 132 11.18 -1.72 5.39
N ILE A 133 10.52 -1.92 4.24
CA ILE A 133 10.80 -3.03 3.31
C ILE A 133 12.19 -2.88 2.70
N ASP A 134 12.54 -1.68 2.20
CA ASP A 134 13.86 -1.41 1.61
C ASP A 134 14.98 -1.64 2.63
N PHE A 135 14.81 -1.19 3.88
CA PHE A 135 15.73 -1.49 4.97
C PHE A 135 15.84 -2.99 5.25
N SER A 136 14.73 -3.73 5.17
CA SER A 136 14.74 -5.18 5.35
C SER A 136 15.52 -5.89 4.24
N PHE A 137 15.32 -5.49 2.97
CA PHE A 137 16.09 -5.99 1.84
C PHE A 137 17.58 -5.66 1.99
N PHE A 138 17.90 -4.41 2.31
CA PHE A 138 19.30 -3.98 2.55
C PHE A 138 19.96 -4.81 3.66
N TYR A 139 19.28 -4.96 4.79
CA TYR A 139 19.79 -5.72 5.94
C TYR A 139 20.07 -7.19 5.60
N ILE A 140 19.12 -7.87 4.93
CA ILE A 140 19.24 -9.30 4.58
C ILE A 140 20.34 -9.52 3.53
N ILE A 141 20.43 -8.65 2.52
CA ILE A 141 21.34 -8.81 1.39
C ILE A 141 22.76 -8.36 1.75
N PHE A 142 22.93 -7.18 2.36
CA PHE A 142 24.23 -6.55 2.51
C PHE A 142 24.84 -6.75 3.91
N ILE A 143 24.01 -6.78 4.97
CA ILE A 143 24.49 -6.93 6.35
C ILE A 143 24.56 -8.40 6.73
N LYS A 144 23.43 -9.11 6.72
CA LYS A 144 23.40 -10.54 7.03
C LYS A 144 24.01 -11.42 5.94
N LYS A 145 23.99 -10.98 4.69
CA LYS A 145 24.48 -11.72 3.51
C LYS A 145 23.79 -13.09 3.35
N GLU A 146 22.55 -13.21 3.83
CA GLU A 146 21.74 -14.43 3.68
C GLU A 146 21.27 -14.64 2.25
N LYS A 147 21.17 -13.55 1.46
CA LYS A 147 20.82 -13.56 0.05
C LYS A 147 21.84 -12.77 -0.76
N LYS A 148 22.05 -13.22 -2.00
CA LYS A 148 22.85 -12.44 -2.97
C LYS A 148 21.96 -11.38 -3.61
N PHE A 149 22.54 -10.24 -3.94
CA PHE A 149 21.85 -9.24 -4.75
C PHE A 149 21.55 -9.82 -6.14
N ASP A 150 20.28 -9.68 -6.59
CA ASP A 150 19.85 -10.02 -7.94
C ASP A 150 19.21 -8.77 -8.55
N TYR A 151 19.62 -8.42 -9.77
CA TYR A 151 19.11 -7.24 -10.49
C TYR A 151 17.59 -7.26 -10.69
N LYS A 152 16.93 -8.42 -10.57
CA LYS A 152 15.48 -8.55 -10.64
C LYS A 152 14.76 -7.77 -9.54
N TYR A 153 15.40 -7.51 -8.40
CA TYR A 153 14.84 -6.60 -7.37
C TYR A 153 14.56 -5.21 -7.93
N LEU A 154 15.39 -4.74 -8.88
CA LEU A 154 15.20 -3.43 -9.51
C LEU A 154 13.94 -3.37 -10.38
N ILE A 155 13.40 -4.51 -10.83
CA ILE A 155 12.16 -4.55 -11.60
C ILE A 155 11.00 -3.98 -10.78
N SER A 156 10.91 -4.34 -9.49
CA SER A 156 9.87 -3.80 -8.60
C SER A 156 9.95 -2.28 -8.51
N PHE A 157 11.17 -1.75 -8.38
CA PHE A 157 11.40 -0.31 -8.29
C PHE A 157 11.07 0.41 -9.61
N VAL A 158 11.47 -0.16 -10.75
CA VAL A 158 11.16 0.42 -12.07
C VAL A 158 9.64 0.43 -12.31
N VAL A 159 8.94 -0.68 -12.02
CA VAL A 159 7.48 -0.75 -12.15
C VAL A 159 6.79 0.27 -11.23
N PHE A 160 7.24 0.38 -9.99
CA PHE A 160 6.77 1.38 -9.05
C PHE A 160 6.90 2.79 -9.61
N LEU A 161 8.10 3.17 -10.08
CA LEU A 161 8.34 4.51 -10.63
C LEU A 161 7.50 4.78 -11.87
N VAL A 162 7.43 3.83 -12.82
CA VAL A 162 6.65 3.98 -14.05
C VAL A 162 5.18 4.26 -13.75
N LEU A 163 4.60 3.56 -12.77
CA LEU A 163 3.20 3.77 -12.38
C LEU A 163 2.97 5.09 -11.63
N LEU A 164 4.01 5.67 -11.05
CA LEU A 164 3.91 6.98 -10.39
C LEU A 164 4.07 8.15 -11.37
N VAL A 165 4.65 7.94 -12.56
CA VAL A 165 4.93 9.02 -13.51
C VAL A 165 3.73 9.96 -13.77
N PRO A 166 2.49 9.47 -14.04
CA PRO A 166 1.37 10.37 -14.30
C PRO A 166 1.04 11.27 -13.09
N HIS A 167 1.14 10.72 -11.88
CA HIS A 167 0.91 11.49 -10.66
C HIS A 167 2.04 12.49 -10.39
N LEU A 168 3.29 12.11 -10.66
CA LEU A 168 4.44 13.02 -10.51
C LEU A 168 4.36 14.20 -11.46
N ILE A 169 3.97 13.97 -12.73
CA ILE A 169 3.73 15.04 -13.71
C ILE A 169 2.62 15.97 -13.18
N TRP A 170 1.50 15.40 -12.72
CA TRP A 170 0.40 16.18 -12.16
C TRP A 170 0.85 17.02 -10.95
N LEU A 171 1.69 16.47 -10.06
CA LEU A 171 2.22 17.21 -8.91
C LEU A 171 3.07 18.41 -9.33
N ILE A 172 3.90 18.26 -10.36
CA ILE A 172 4.72 19.36 -10.90
C ILE A 172 3.80 20.44 -11.48
N ASP A 173 2.80 20.06 -12.27
CA ASP A 173 1.86 20.98 -12.90
C ASP A 173 0.94 21.71 -11.89
N ASN A 174 0.82 21.18 -10.67
CA ASN A 174 -0.02 21.74 -9.61
C ASN A 174 0.79 22.21 -8.37
N ASP A 175 2.03 22.67 -8.56
CA ASP A 175 2.88 23.26 -7.52
C ASP A 175 3.00 22.40 -6.24
N TYR A 176 3.00 21.07 -6.40
CA TYR A 176 3.10 20.09 -5.30
C TYR A 176 2.04 20.26 -4.21
N ILE A 177 0.85 20.74 -4.56
CA ILE A 177 -0.22 21.16 -3.62
C ILE A 177 -0.57 20.07 -2.60
N THR A 178 -0.56 18.79 -2.98
CA THR A 178 -0.88 17.68 -2.07
C THR A 178 0.22 17.51 -1.00
N ILE A 179 1.47 17.73 -1.37
CA ILE A 179 2.62 17.61 -0.46
C ILE A 179 2.64 18.80 0.48
N THR A 180 2.49 20.02 -0.03
CA THR A 180 2.47 21.25 0.76
C THR A 180 1.32 21.24 1.76
N TYR A 181 0.13 20.78 1.35
CA TYR A 181 -1.01 20.59 2.27
C TYR A 181 -0.68 19.58 3.39
N GLY A 182 -0.03 18.47 3.06
CA GLY A 182 0.39 17.48 4.05
C GLY A 182 1.40 18.04 5.06
N LEU A 183 2.39 18.78 4.60
CA LEU A 183 3.41 19.42 5.43
C LEU A 183 2.79 20.51 6.32
N GLY A 184 1.90 21.34 5.80
CA GLY A 184 1.20 22.37 6.57
C GLY A 184 0.40 21.80 7.75
N ARG A 185 -0.21 20.60 7.57
CA ARG A 185 -0.92 19.91 8.68
C ARG A 185 0.01 19.37 9.78
N THR A 186 1.28 19.12 9.48
CA THR A 186 2.26 18.66 10.49
C THR A 186 2.85 19.80 11.30
N GLY A 187 2.49 21.06 11.00
CA GLY A 187 3.00 22.26 11.69
C GLY A 187 4.43 22.64 11.29
N LEU A 188 5.02 22.00 10.31
CA LEU A 188 6.38 22.30 9.83
C LEU A 188 6.50 23.67 9.15
N GLU A 189 5.39 24.26 8.69
CA GLU A 189 5.36 25.63 8.15
C GLU A 189 5.40 26.71 9.25
N ASN A 190 5.09 26.37 10.49
CA ASN A 190 5.09 27.28 11.63
C ASN A 190 6.41 27.21 12.42
N SER A 191 7.54 27.08 11.76
CA SER A 191 8.86 27.12 12.40
C SER A 191 9.31 28.53 12.84
N ASN A 192 8.37 29.45 13.09
CA ASN A 192 8.60 30.71 13.80
C ASN A 192 8.48 30.53 15.32
N PHE A 193 8.94 29.42 15.87
CA PHE A 193 9.06 29.25 17.33
C PHE A 193 10.39 29.76 17.93
N LEU A 194 11.16 30.53 17.17
CA LEU A 194 12.35 31.22 17.65
C LEU A 194 12.29 32.72 17.29
N ASN A 195 11.40 33.43 17.92
CA ASN A 195 11.51 34.86 18.16
C ASN A 195 10.93 35.19 19.53
#